data_94be90294ead1317057069156f52d17c
#
_entry.id   94be90294ead1317057069156f52d17c
#
_cell.length_a   1.000
_cell.length_b   1.000
_cell.length_c   1.000
_cell.angle_alpha   90.00
_cell.angle_beta   90.00
_cell.angle_gamma   90.00
#
_symmetry.space_group_name_H-M   'P 1'
#
loop_
_entity.id
_entity.type
_entity.pdbx_description
1 polymer ?
#
loop_
_entity_poly.entity_id
_entity_poly.type
_entity_poly.pdbx_seq_one_letter_code
_entity_poly.pdbx_strand_id
1 'polypeptide(L)'
;ETLVAELIHDSSPPVRRSCAESFHHLAELMINSSDWEVRAGCAIWEDLAVKLIDDVSWEVRAICAHHKKLASQMKDDSDWRVRVVVDSCLNETSF
;
A
#
# COMPACT_ATOMS: atom_id res chain seq x y z
N GLU A 1 -21.67 10.12 4.98
CA GLU A 1 -20.53 10.68 4.25
C GLU A 1 -19.58 11.46 5.16
N THR A 2 -20.14 12.37 5.94
CA THR A 2 -19.34 13.15 6.86
C THR A 2 -18.66 12.28 7.90
N LEU A 3 -19.35 11.24 8.38
CA LEU A 3 -18.79 10.34 9.37
C LEU A 3 -17.58 9.58 8.80
N VAL A 4 -17.69 9.15 7.54
CA VAL A 4 -16.59 8.43 6.89
C VAL A 4 -15.39 9.34 6.76
N ALA A 5 -15.61 10.59 6.36
CA ALA A 5 -14.50 11.54 6.20
C ALA A 5 -13.80 11.81 7.54
N GLU A 6 -14.52 11.71 8.65
CA GLU A 6 -13.93 11.95 9.97
C GLU A 6 -13.02 10.80 10.40
N LEU A 7 -13.17 9.61 9.79
CA LEU A 7 -12.36 8.46 10.16
C LEU A 7 -10.88 8.65 9.83
N ILE A 8 -10.56 9.57 8.92
CA ILE A 8 -9.15 9.83 8.60
C ILE A 8 -8.41 10.44 9.78
N HIS A 9 -9.15 10.95 10.76
CA HIS A 9 -8.56 11.54 11.96
C HIS A 9 -8.69 10.66 13.19
N ASP A 10 -9.21 9.43 13.01
CA ASP A 10 -9.36 8.53 14.14
C ASP A 10 -8.00 8.26 14.77
N SER A 11 -7.96 8.12 16.09
CA SER A 11 -6.70 7.89 16.79
C SER A 11 -6.13 6.50 16.56
N SER A 12 -6.94 5.56 16.07
CA SER A 12 -6.53 4.19 15.86
C SER A 12 -5.99 3.99 14.44
N PRO A 13 -4.71 3.61 14.27
CA PRO A 13 -4.18 3.32 12.93
C PRO A 13 -4.96 2.24 12.18
N PRO A 14 -5.40 1.14 12.82
CA PRO A 14 -6.20 0.15 12.09
C PRO A 14 -7.51 0.73 11.53
N VAL A 15 -8.13 1.66 12.25
CA VAL A 15 -9.35 2.31 11.73
C VAL A 15 -9.02 3.17 10.53
N ARG A 16 -7.94 3.96 10.62
CA ARG A 16 -7.52 4.80 9.50
C ARG A 16 -7.13 3.94 8.31
N ARG A 17 -6.47 2.79 8.54
CA ARG A 17 -6.11 1.87 7.48
C ARG A 17 -7.34 1.33 6.77
N SER A 18 -8.34 0.89 7.54
CA SER A 18 -9.58 0.39 6.97
C SER A 18 -10.25 1.43 6.11
N CYS A 19 -10.20 2.68 6.56
CA CYS A 19 -10.76 3.79 5.82
C CYS A 19 -10.04 3.95 4.47
N ALA A 20 -8.72 3.89 4.48
CA ALA A 20 -7.92 4.02 3.27
C ALA A 20 -8.21 2.87 2.30
N GLU A 21 -8.36 1.66 2.83
CA GLU A 21 -8.63 0.49 1.99
C GLU A 21 -10.00 0.55 1.33
N SER A 22 -10.95 1.20 1.97
CA SER A 22 -12.33 1.19 1.51
C SER A 22 -12.70 2.39 0.62
N PHE A 23 -12.01 3.51 0.78
CA PHE A 23 -12.40 4.75 0.09
C PHE A 23 -11.19 5.41 -0.55
N HIS A 24 -11.10 5.27 -1.87
CA HIS A 24 -9.96 5.79 -2.62
C HIS A 24 -9.72 7.28 -2.38
N HIS A 25 -10.77 8.08 -2.41
CA HIS A 25 -10.60 9.52 -2.26
C HIS A 25 -10.07 9.90 -0.87
N LEU A 26 -10.37 9.08 0.15
CA LEU A 26 -9.84 9.32 1.48
C LEU A 26 -8.41 8.81 1.59
N ALA A 27 -8.09 7.73 0.88
CA ALA A 27 -6.72 7.22 0.84
C ALA A 27 -5.78 8.29 0.28
N GLU A 28 -6.23 9.04 -0.71
CA GLU A 28 -5.41 10.11 -1.28
C GLU A 28 -5.02 11.14 -0.23
N LEU A 29 -5.88 11.37 0.74
CA LEU A 29 -5.62 12.33 1.81
C LEU A 29 -4.66 11.77 2.86
N MET A 30 -4.52 10.46 2.93
CA MET A 30 -3.72 9.80 3.96
C MET A 30 -2.39 9.23 3.47
N ILE A 31 -2.06 9.46 2.20
CA ILE A 31 -0.89 8.82 1.59
C ILE A 31 0.42 9.21 2.29
N ASN A 32 0.44 10.36 2.96
CA ASN A 32 1.64 10.82 3.66
C ASN A 32 1.55 10.62 5.17
N SER A 33 0.67 9.72 5.62
CA SER A 33 0.53 9.46 7.04
C SER A 33 1.86 9.02 7.66
N SER A 34 2.09 9.41 8.91
CA SER A 34 3.28 8.98 9.63
C SER A 34 3.22 7.51 10.00
N ASP A 35 2.05 6.90 9.96
CA ASP A 35 1.87 5.48 10.26
C ASP A 35 2.00 4.62 9.01
N TRP A 36 2.94 3.69 9.03
CA TRP A 36 3.12 2.81 7.87
C TRP A 36 1.85 1.98 7.60
N GLU A 37 1.11 1.62 8.65
CA GLU A 37 -0.12 0.86 8.49
C GLU A 37 -1.12 1.57 7.60
N VAL A 38 -1.25 2.87 7.80
CA VAL A 38 -2.17 3.68 7.01
C VAL A 38 -1.68 3.78 5.57
N ARG A 39 -0.37 4.02 5.39
CA ARG A 39 0.20 4.07 4.05
C ARG A 39 0.02 2.73 3.33
N ALA A 40 0.15 1.61 4.08
CA ALA A 40 -0.08 0.28 3.50
C ALA A 40 -1.51 0.16 2.99
N GLY A 41 -2.47 0.72 3.72
CA GLY A 41 -3.85 0.73 3.25
C GLY A 41 -4.02 1.51 1.97
N CYS A 42 -3.29 2.61 1.84
CA CYS A 42 -3.31 3.41 0.62
C CYS A 42 -2.71 2.64 -0.57
N ALA A 43 -1.71 1.82 -0.31
CA ALA A 43 -1.00 1.10 -1.37
C ALA A 43 -1.86 0.02 -2.05
N ILE A 44 -3.03 -0.26 -1.53
CA ILE A 44 -3.98 -1.17 -2.17
C ILE A 44 -4.44 -0.61 -3.51
N TRP A 45 -4.50 0.71 -3.62
CA TRP A 45 -4.90 1.38 -4.85
C TRP A 45 -3.68 1.57 -5.75
N GLU A 46 -3.74 1.05 -6.96
CA GLU A 46 -2.56 1.03 -7.84
C GLU A 46 -1.97 2.41 -8.08
N ASP A 47 -2.82 3.40 -8.33
CA ASP A 47 -2.33 4.76 -8.60
C ASP A 47 -1.60 5.36 -7.40
N LEU A 48 -2.00 4.97 -6.19
CA LEU A 48 -1.32 5.44 -4.98
C LEU A 48 -0.09 4.59 -4.69
N ALA A 49 -0.15 3.30 -5.02
CA ALA A 49 1.00 2.42 -4.84
C ALA A 49 2.19 2.90 -5.65
N VAL A 50 1.95 3.45 -6.84
CA VAL A 50 3.02 4.00 -7.66
C VAL A 50 3.82 5.04 -6.88
N LYS A 51 3.15 5.82 -6.05
CA LYS A 51 3.80 6.86 -5.27
C LYS A 51 4.49 6.32 -4.02
N LEU A 52 4.18 5.07 -3.65
CA LEU A 52 4.70 4.46 -2.41
C LEU A 52 5.74 3.38 -2.67
N ILE A 53 6.14 3.22 -3.94
CA ILE A 53 7.04 2.13 -4.35
C ILE A 53 8.40 2.22 -3.65
N ASP A 54 8.80 3.40 -3.22
CA ASP A 54 10.06 3.62 -2.51
C ASP A 54 9.86 3.95 -1.05
N ASP A 55 8.71 3.57 -0.49
CA ASP A 55 8.41 3.86 0.92
C ASP A 55 9.49 3.28 1.82
N VAL A 56 9.77 3.96 2.94
CA VAL A 56 10.79 3.50 3.88
C VAL A 56 10.41 2.18 4.53
N SER A 57 9.12 1.88 4.61
CA SER A 57 8.64 0.65 5.23
C SER A 57 8.58 -0.48 4.21
N TRP A 58 9.22 -1.62 4.52
CA TRP A 58 9.13 -2.77 3.63
C TRP A 58 7.70 -3.29 3.53
N GLU A 59 6.93 -3.13 4.62
CA GLU A 59 5.53 -3.58 4.62
C GLU A 59 4.72 -2.83 3.56
N VAL A 60 4.93 -1.53 3.44
CA VAL A 60 4.25 -0.74 2.43
C VAL A 60 4.71 -1.16 1.03
N ARG A 61 6.02 -1.31 0.86
CA ARG A 61 6.57 -1.72 -0.44
C ARG A 61 6.06 -3.09 -0.84
N ALA A 62 5.88 -4.01 0.13
CA ALA A 62 5.36 -5.34 -0.15
C ALA A 62 3.94 -5.27 -0.71
N ILE A 63 3.11 -4.37 -0.19
CA ILE A 63 1.76 -4.19 -0.72
C ILE A 63 1.84 -3.67 -2.16
N CYS A 64 2.74 -2.73 -2.42
CA CYS A 64 2.93 -2.22 -3.78
C CYS A 64 3.30 -3.34 -4.73
N ALA A 65 4.11 -4.29 -4.27
CA ALA A 65 4.59 -5.38 -5.12
C ALA A 65 3.49 -6.36 -5.52
N HIS A 66 2.33 -6.29 -4.88
CA HIS A 66 1.17 -7.10 -5.31
C HIS A 66 0.56 -6.59 -6.61
N HIS A 67 0.85 -5.35 -6.97
CA HIS A 67 0.39 -4.82 -8.25
C HIS A 67 1.36 -5.26 -9.33
N LYS A 68 0.86 -6.04 -10.27
CA LYS A 68 1.72 -6.69 -11.26
C LYS A 68 2.63 -5.71 -12.00
N LYS A 69 2.08 -4.54 -12.34
CA LYS A 69 2.86 -3.53 -13.05
C LYS A 69 4.04 -3.03 -12.23
N LEU A 70 3.88 -2.97 -10.92
CA LEU A 70 4.93 -2.48 -10.04
C LEU A 70 5.92 -3.57 -9.66
N ALA A 71 5.45 -4.81 -9.59
CA ALA A 71 6.30 -5.93 -9.20
C ALA A 71 7.54 -6.04 -10.09
N SER A 72 7.36 -5.84 -11.40
CA SER A 72 8.49 -5.95 -12.33
C SER A 72 9.54 -4.88 -12.08
N GLN A 73 9.17 -3.76 -11.47
CA GLN A 73 10.09 -2.68 -11.14
C GLN A 73 10.76 -2.88 -9.79
N MET A 74 10.28 -3.84 -9.00
CA MET A 74 10.73 -4.02 -7.62
C MET A 74 11.55 -5.28 -7.41
N LYS A 75 12.04 -5.88 -8.50
CA LYS A 75 12.78 -7.14 -8.44
C LYS A 75 14.03 -7.06 -7.58
N ASP A 76 14.63 -5.88 -7.51
CA ASP A 76 15.88 -5.70 -6.78
C ASP A 76 15.69 -4.96 -5.46
N ASP A 77 14.47 -5.01 -4.91
CA ASP A 77 14.21 -4.36 -3.64
C ASP A 77 15.21 -4.85 -2.59
N SER A 78 15.65 -3.95 -1.74
CA SER A 78 16.67 -4.26 -0.73
C SER A 78 16.18 -5.27 0.32
N ASP A 79 14.88 -5.39 0.50
CA ASP A 79 14.33 -6.30 1.52
C ASP A 79 13.88 -7.61 0.87
N TRP A 80 14.37 -8.73 1.41
CA TRP A 80 14.06 -10.05 0.85
C TRP A 80 12.56 -10.35 0.89
N ARG A 81 11.86 -9.80 1.87
CA ARG A 81 10.42 -10.05 2.02
C ARG A 81 9.64 -9.41 0.87
N VAL A 82 10.08 -8.24 0.42
CA VAL A 82 9.48 -7.61 -0.76
C VAL A 82 9.79 -8.44 -2.00
N ARG A 83 11.04 -8.92 -2.13
CA ARG A 83 11.41 -9.74 -3.29
C ARG A 83 10.59 -11.02 -3.36
N VAL A 84 10.26 -11.62 -2.21
CA VAL A 84 9.39 -12.81 -2.17
C VAL A 84 8.01 -12.48 -2.76
N VAL A 85 7.45 -11.34 -2.38
CA VAL A 85 6.15 -10.91 -2.91
C VAL A 85 6.25 -10.68 -4.42
N VAL A 86 7.34 -10.05 -4.87
CA VAL A 86 7.56 -9.80 -6.29
C VAL A 86 7.56 -11.13 -7.07
N ASP A 87 8.33 -12.09 -6.58
CA ASP A 87 8.43 -13.40 -7.25
C ASP A 87 7.07 -14.08 -7.30
N SER A 88 6.36 -14.05 -6.20
CA SER A 88 5.03 -14.65 -6.11
C SER A 88 4.08 -14.01 -7.12
N CYS A 89 4.11 -12.70 -7.21
CA CYS A 89 3.24 -11.95 -8.11
C CYS A 89 3.56 -12.25 -9.57
N LEU A 90 4.86 -12.24 -9.92
CA LEU A 90 5.26 -12.43 -11.30
C LEU A 90 5.12 -13.88 -11.78
N ASN A 91 5.20 -14.83 -10.86
CA ASN A 91 5.11 -16.25 -11.22
C ASN A 91 3.69 -16.79 -11.13
N GLU A 92 2.77 -15.97 -10.69
CA GLU A 92 1.39 -16.35 -10.46
C GLU A 92 0.71 -16.85 -11.74
N THR A 93 1.14 -16.35 -12.87
CA THR A 93 0.54 -16.71 -14.15
C THR A 93 1.32 -17.79 -14.88
N SER A 94 2.25 -18.44 -14.20
CA SER A 94 3.10 -19.46 -14.81
C SER A 94 2.37 -20.77 -15.06
N PHE A 95 1.17 -20.88 -14.57
CA PHE A 95 0.36 -22.07 -14.73
C PHE A 95 -0.64 -21.89 -15.85
#